data_f8427e1503cc1d28a518431d4645f2d7
#
_entry.id   f8427e1503cc1d28a518431d4645f2d7
#
_cell.length_a   1.000
_cell.length_b   1.000
_cell.length_c   1.000
_cell.angle_alpha   90.00
_cell.angle_beta   90.00
_cell.angle_gamma   90.00
#
_symmetry.space_group_name_H-M   'P 1'
#
loop_
_entity.id
_entity.type
_entity.pdbx_description
1 polymer ?
#
loop_
_entity_poly.entity_id
_entity_poly.type
_entity_poly.pdbx_seq_one_letter_code
_entity_poly.pdbx_strand_id
1 'polypeptide(L)'
;MKRVRSKAVRIASSHVITTCATVAAILLFVAIGSKVIPIAVHRAPPLGSSTLQVAFLLNIAIILFGWRRSKDLKDALDAYEAAERLAQRNANTDPATGLANRRELVHALEEMIEGKTAGVLLLLDLDHFKRVNDLHGHAAGDRLLLTVAEALEKNAPEGACSARMGGDEFAMLVPAIDDSKAEEVARGIQQFLAAPVFAEGAQLQVSASIGIARLESGIDEETALRRSDVALYAAKRGGRNAFAWFDEELELELSDRLKLEEDIRQGIRKGEFVPYFQPLIDLATQDIVGFEALARWRSPDGSMLDAENFIEAAERTGLVAPLSLSIIKQAMIEGRNWPAHLKLAVNISPIQFRDATLAEQILKLLAATGFPASRLEIEITEGSLLEDREQVLTIIESLKNVGVRISLDDFGTGYASLAQVNRLPLDRIKIDKSFITTIVKSQRTAEIVNTIASLGHTLDVPISAEGVESEQIRAALERFGCSEAQGWLFGRAVSGDAVRTFLRMSEAGIGPEEGQAGAIPSKLRRSK
;
A
#
# COMPACT_ATOMS: atom_id res chain seq x y z
N MET A 1 26.20 -20.01 26.36
CA MET A 1 27.49 -19.54 26.89
C MET A 1 28.09 -20.40 28.01
N LYS A 2 27.42 -20.78 29.10
CA LYS A 2 28.03 -21.59 30.21
C LYS A 2 28.55 -22.98 29.80
N ARG A 3 27.90 -23.72 28.87
CA ARG A 3 28.34 -25.04 28.40
C ARG A 3 29.61 -25.02 27.53
N VAL A 4 29.79 -23.97 26.72
CA VAL A 4 30.96 -23.81 25.83
C VAL A 4 32.21 -23.45 26.66
N ARG A 5 32.08 -22.55 27.64
CA ARG A 5 33.16 -22.23 28.59
C ARG A 5 33.65 -23.47 29.37
N SER A 6 32.75 -24.38 29.77
CA SER A 6 33.14 -25.61 30.49
C SER A 6 33.87 -26.60 29.56
N LYS A 7 33.57 -26.68 28.27
CA LYS A 7 34.29 -27.50 27.29
C LYS A 7 35.68 -26.93 26.97
N ALA A 8 35.81 -25.63 26.75
CA ALA A 8 37.10 -24.98 26.50
C ALA A 8 38.06 -25.11 27.69
N VAL A 9 37.56 -24.97 28.92
CA VAL A 9 38.36 -25.21 30.14
C VAL A 9 38.78 -26.67 30.26
N ARG A 10 37.96 -27.66 29.90
CA ARG A 10 38.33 -29.09 29.89
C ARG A 10 39.38 -29.40 28.82
N ILE A 11 39.33 -28.82 27.66
CA ILE A 11 40.30 -29.02 26.58
C ILE A 11 41.63 -28.38 26.94
N ALA A 12 41.66 -27.16 27.48
CA ALA A 12 42.86 -26.50 27.95
C ALA A 12 43.53 -27.28 29.10
N SER A 13 42.75 -27.82 30.05
CA SER A 13 43.27 -28.67 31.11
C SER A 13 43.83 -30.00 30.59
N SER A 14 43.24 -30.60 29.56
CA SER A 14 43.77 -31.81 28.90
C SER A 14 45.11 -31.56 28.21
N HIS A 15 45.30 -30.39 27.57
CA HIS A 15 46.60 -30.03 26.95
C HIS A 15 47.71 -29.81 27.98
N VAL A 16 47.40 -29.13 29.07
CA VAL A 16 48.36 -28.96 30.16
C VAL A 16 48.72 -30.30 30.77
N ILE A 17 47.77 -31.20 30.99
CA ILE A 17 48.00 -32.53 31.55
C ILE A 17 48.86 -33.41 30.59
N THR A 18 48.53 -33.38 29.27
CA THR A 18 49.32 -34.12 28.27
C THR A 18 50.74 -33.57 28.14
N THR A 19 50.94 -32.26 28.13
CA THR A 19 52.27 -31.66 28.09
C THR A 19 53.05 -31.93 29.34
N CYS A 20 52.44 -31.82 30.51
CA CYS A 20 53.09 -32.20 31.78
C CYS A 20 53.40 -33.68 31.85
N ALA A 21 52.52 -34.56 31.37
CA ALA A 21 52.80 -36.05 31.32
C ALA A 21 53.92 -36.35 30.34
N THR A 22 54.01 -35.67 29.20
CA THR A 22 55.11 -35.90 28.24
C THR A 22 56.44 -35.39 28.79
N VAL A 23 56.48 -34.25 29.43
CA VAL A 23 57.66 -33.71 30.10
C VAL A 23 58.09 -34.63 31.28
N ALA A 24 57.11 -35.06 32.07
CA ALA A 24 57.39 -36.02 33.20
C ALA A 24 57.90 -37.35 32.68
N ALA A 25 57.39 -37.88 31.58
CA ALA A 25 57.89 -39.10 30.95
C ALA A 25 59.34 -38.95 30.42
N ILE A 26 59.65 -37.80 29.82
CA ILE A 26 61.03 -37.50 29.36
C ILE A 26 61.96 -37.36 30.56
N LEU A 27 61.56 -36.64 31.61
CA LEU A 27 62.37 -36.50 32.82
C LEU A 27 62.56 -37.80 33.53
N LEU A 28 61.52 -38.65 33.61
CA LEU A 28 61.61 -40.01 34.19
C LEU A 28 62.52 -40.90 33.37
N PHE A 29 62.45 -40.85 32.04
CA PHE A 29 63.35 -41.62 31.15
C PHE A 29 64.81 -41.18 31.29
N VAL A 30 65.07 -39.87 31.37
CA VAL A 30 66.43 -39.36 31.64
C VAL A 30 66.92 -39.74 33.01
N ALA A 31 66.09 -39.68 34.05
CA ALA A 31 66.42 -40.01 35.41
C ALA A 31 66.69 -41.56 35.59
N ILE A 32 65.86 -42.39 34.97
CA ILE A 32 66.05 -43.84 34.94
C ILE A 32 67.25 -44.19 34.09
N GLY A 33 67.37 -43.60 32.91
CA GLY A 33 68.54 -43.81 32.04
C GLY A 33 69.85 -43.43 32.69
N SER A 34 69.92 -42.33 33.40
CA SER A 34 71.14 -41.90 34.13
C SER A 34 71.57 -42.83 35.27
N LYS A 35 70.62 -43.58 35.84
CA LYS A 35 70.92 -44.57 36.89
C LYS A 35 71.13 -45.97 36.36
N VAL A 36 70.42 -46.37 35.32
CA VAL A 36 70.47 -47.75 34.76
C VAL A 36 71.65 -47.91 33.80
N ILE A 37 72.02 -46.95 33.03
CA ILE A 37 73.13 -47.00 32.07
C ILE A 37 74.45 -47.26 32.76
N PRO A 38 74.87 -46.64 33.87
CA PRO A 38 76.10 -46.96 34.58
C PRO A 38 76.13 -48.38 35.14
N ILE A 39 74.99 -48.88 35.63
CA ILE A 39 74.86 -50.25 36.19
C ILE A 39 74.88 -51.29 35.07
N ALA A 40 74.24 -51.02 33.93
CA ALA A 40 74.24 -51.93 32.78
C ALA A 40 75.59 -52.01 32.07
N VAL A 41 76.34 -50.88 32.02
CA VAL A 41 77.70 -50.83 31.42
C VAL A 41 78.72 -51.62 32.24
N HIS A 42 78.51 -51.79 33.54
CA HIS A 42 79.45 -52.55 34.40
C HIS A 42 79.15 -54.04 34.55
N ARG A 43 77.99 -54.55 34.10
CA ARG A 43 77.56 -55.96 34.30
C ARG A 43 76.99 -56.69 33.07
N ALA A 44 76.85 -56.03 31.92
CA ALA A 44 76.33 -56.69 30.72
C ALA A 44 77.38 -56.77 29.61
N PRO A 45 77.35 -57.83 28.73
CA PRO A 45 78.14 -57.84 27.51
C PRO A 45 77.74 -56.57 26.69
N PRO A 46 78.67 -56.01 25.92
CA PRO A 46 78.44 -54.71 25.26
C PRO A 46 77.20 -54.80 24.41
N LEU A 47 76.16 -54.15 24.87
CA LEU A 47 75.00 -53.89 24.05
C LEU A 47 75.48 -53.12 22.82
N GLY A 48 75.35 -53.72 21.65
CA GLY A 48 75.83 -53.13 20.42
C GLY A 48 75.27 -51.70 20.28
N SER A 49 76.13 -50.80 19.84
CA SER A 49 75.81 -49.38 19.66
C SER A 49 74.47 -49.08 18.88
N SER A 50 74.02 -50.08 18.15
CA SER A 50 72.78 -50.10 17.41
C SER A 50 71.51 -50.05 18.27
N THR A 51 71.46 -50.68 19.45
CA THR A 51 70.27 -50.73 20.31
C THR A 51 70.00 -49.39 21.00
N LEU A 52 71.04 -48.66 21.41
CA LEU A 52 70.95 -47.33 21.97
C LEU A 52 70.57 -46.31 20.92
N GLN A 53 71.07 -46.45 19.69
CA GLN A 53 70.66 -45.58 18.55
C GLN A 53 69.20 -45.78 18.19
N VAL A 54 68.71 -47.01 18.15
CA VAL A 54 67.29 -47.32 17.89
C VAL A 54 66.38 -46.72 18.96
N ALA A 55 66.70 -46.84 20.25
CA ALA A 55 65.92 -46.24 21.33
C ALA A 55 65.89 -44.70 21.27
N PHE A 56 67.07 -44.11 20.93
CA PHE A 56 67.13 -42.63 20.75
C PHE A 56 66.27 -42.13 19.56
N LEU A 57 66.37 -42.79 18.41
CA LEU A 57 65.58 -42.48 17.23
C LEU A 57 64.06 -42.65 17.47
N LEU A 58 63.67 -43.72 18.22
CA LEU A 58 62.29 -43.96 18.60
C LEU A 58 61.74 -42.84 19.49
N ASN A 59 62.53 -42.32 20.44
CA ASN A 59 62.13 -41.19 21.28
C ASN A 59 61.96 -39.90 20.47
N ILE A 60 62.92 -39.64 19.56
CA ILE A 60 62.76 -38.48 18.65
C ILE A 60 61.50 -38.64 17.82
N ALA A 61 61.24 -39.82 17.27
CA ALA A 61 60.05 -40.10 16.48
C ALA A 61 58.73 -39.86 17.28
N ILE A 62 58.71 -40.33 18.56
CA ILE A 62 57.55 -40.10 19.45
C ILE A 62 57.36 -38.61 19.75
N ILE A 63 58.46 -37.89 20.02
CA ILE A 63 58.38 -36.44 20.26
C ILE A 63 57.88 -35.68 19.02
N LEU A 64 58.45 -35.99 17.85
CA LEU A 64 58.06 -35.41 16.59
C LEU A 64 56.60 -35.77 16.24
N PHE A 65 56.18 -37.01 16.45
CA PHE A 65 54.80 -37.42 16.24
C PHE A 65 53.86 -36.73 17.21
N GLY A 66 54.22 -36.65 18.51
CA GLY A 66 53.45 -35.92 19.50
C GLY A 66 53.30 -34.42 19.14
N TRP A 67 54.40 -33.75 18.70
CA TRP A 67 54.39 -32.37 18.28
C TRP A 67 53.54 -32.17 17.03
N ARG A 68 53.73 -33.04 16.02
CA ARG A 68 52.92 -32.99 14.79
C ARG A 68 51.43 -33.22 15.09
N ARG A 69 51.10 -34.20 15.91
CA ARG A 69 49.71 -34.48 16.32
C ARG A 69 49.06 -33.32 17.09
N SER A 70 49.86 -32.67 17.98
CA SER A 70 49.38 -31.48 18.70
C SER A 70 49.13 -30.30 17.78
N LYS A 71 50.00 -30.11 16.77
CA LYS A 71 49.83 -29.08 15.76
C LYS A 71 48.59 -29.34 14.88
N ASP A 72 48.46 -30.57 14.37
CA ASP A 72 47.30 -30.96 13.54
C ASP A 72 45.98 -30.77 14.30
N LEU A 73 45.95 -31.07 15.61
CA LEU A 73 44.78 -30.90 16.46
C LEU A 73 44.45 -29.41 16.67
N LYS A 74 45.46 -28.56 16.82
CA LYS A 74 45.29 -27.12 16.97
C LYS A 74 44.75 -26.50 15.67
N ASP A 75 45.34 -26.83 14.53
CA ASP A 75 44.91 -26.35 13.21
C ASP A 75 43.47 -26.80 12.93
N ALA A 76 43.08 -28.02 13.30
CA ALA A 76 41.70 -28.52 13.18
C ALA A 76 40.71 -27.77 14.10
N LEU A 77 41.13 -27.42 15.32
CA LEU A 77 40.31 -26.66 16.26
C LEU A 77 40.07 -25.22 15.76
N ASP A 78 41.16 -24.57 15.30
CA ASP A 78 41.07 -23.21 14.74
C ASP A 78 40.18 -23.18 13.48
N ALA A 79 40.28 -24.19 12.61
CA ALA A 79 39.42 -24.35 11.44
C ALA A 79 37.94 -24.58 11.84
N TYR A 80 37.70 -25.41 12.87
CA TYR A 80 36.34 -25.62 13.38
C TYR A 80 35.73 -24.35 13.97
N GLU A 81 36.48 -23.61 14.80
CA GLU A 81 36.00 -22.33 15.35
C GLU A 81 35.75 -21.28 14.25
N ALA A 82 36.59 -21.23 13.22
CA ALA A 82 36.39 -20.34 12.08
C ALA A 82 35.12 -20.73 11.30
N ALA A 83 34.92 -22.04 11.06
CA ALA A 83 33.72 -22.54 10.40
C ALA A 83 32.43 -22.27 11.22
N GLU A 84 32.50 -22.45 12.54
CA GLU A 84 31.38 -22.17 13.46
C GLU A 84 31.04 -20.68 13.47
N ARG A 85 32.05 -19.79 13.52
CA ARG A 85 31.85 -18.32 13.42
C ARG A 85 31.23 -17.91 12.07
N LEU A 86 31.69 -18.52 10.98
CA LEU A 86 31.15 -18.26 9.65
C LEU A 86 29.71 -18.75 9.55
N ALA A 87 29.43 -19.96 10.07
CA ALA A 87 28.07 -20.49 10.10
C ALA A 87 27.12 -19.63 10.94
N GLN A 88 27.56 -19.13 12.09
CA GLN A 88 26.79 -18.20 12.92
C GLN A 88 26.55 -16.86 12.21
N ARG A 89 27.58 -16.28 11.57
CA ARG A 89 27.41 -15.07 10.78
C ARG A 89 26.39 -15.26 9.67
N ASN A 90 26.55 -16.30 8.85
CA ASN A 90 25.62 -16.60 7.75
C ASN A 90 24.20 -16.89 8.24
N ALA A 91 24.06 -17.37 9.47
CA ALA A 91 22.77 -17.66 10.07
C ALA A 91 22.05 -16.41 10.62
N ASN A 92 22.76 -15.31 10.91
CA ASN A 92 22.27 -14.13 11.61
C ASN A 92 22.33 -12.85 10.78
N THR A 93 23.01 -12.86 9.62
CA THR A 93 23.13 -11.68 8.76
C THR A 93 22.47 -11.91 7.40
N ASP A 94 22.01 -10.82 6.78
CA ASP A 94 21.57 -10.80 5.38
C ASP A 94 22.80 -10.72 4.45
N PRO A 95 22.95 -11.65 3.51
CA PRO A 95 24.16 -11.72 2.68
C PRO A 95 24.26 -10.57 1.65
N ALA A 96 23.16 -9.90 1.31
CA ALA A 96 23.16 -8.84 0.33
C ALA A 96 23.56 -7.48 0.93
N THR A 97 23.19 -7.24 2.18
CA THR A 97 23.40 -5.94 2.84
C THR A 97 24.40 -5.98 3.98
N GLY A 98 24.68 -7.18 4.55
CA GLY A 98 25.55 -7.34 5.71
C GLY A 98 24.89 -6.99 7.05
N LEU A 99 23.68 -6.44 7.05
CA LEU A 99 22.90 -6.17 8.25
C LEU A 99 22.45 -7.46 8.94
N ALA A 100 21.93 -7.37 10.15
CA ALA A 100 21.21 -8.49 10.77
C ALA A 100 20.08 -8.96 9.84
N ASN A 101 19.75 -10.25 9.90
CA ASN A 101 18.57 -10.77 9.23
C ASN A 101 17.36 -10.73 10.18
N ARG A 102 16.18 -11.06 9.67
CA ARG A 102 14.92 -11.10 10.44
C ARG A 102 15.05 -11.94 11.72
N ARG A 103 15.77 -13.07 11.67
CA ARG A 103 15.91 -13.94 12.84
C ARG A 103 16.71 -13.30 13.96
N GLU A 104 17.77 -12.58 13.62
CA GLU A 104 18.60 -11.88 14.61
C GLU A 104 17.85 -10.68 15.20
N LEU A 105 17.06 -9.94 14.39
CA LEU A 105 16.22 -8.86 14.89
C LEU A 105 15.18 -9.38 15.90
N VAL A 106 14.47 -10.46 15.55
CA VAL A 106 13.47 -11.07 16.45
C VAL A 106 14.11 -11.51 17.75
N HIS A 107 15.28 -12.13 17.68
CA HIS A 107 16.03 -12.52 18.89
C HIS A 107 16.45 -11.32 19.75
N ALA A 108 16.94 -10.25 19.13
CA ALA A 108 17.28 -9.01 19.84
C ALA A 108 16.04 -8.35 20.48
N LEU A 109 14.90 -8.40 19.78
CA LEU A 109 13.63 -7.90 20.27
C LEU A 109 13.12 -8.71 21.48
N GLU A 110 13.16 -10.04 21.40
CA GLU A 110 12.84 -10.94 22.51
C GLU A 110 13.71 -10.66 23.74
N GLU A 111 15.05 -10.58 23.56
CA GLU A 111 15.98 -10.25 24.65
C GLU A 111 15.65 -8.89 25.31
N MET A 112 15.26 -7.90 24.51
CA MET A 112 14.92 -6.57 24.98
C MET A 112 13.59 -6.55 25.76
N ILE A 113 12.58 -7.29 25.28
CA ILE A 113 11.28 -7.45 25.95
C ILE A 113 11.44 -8.22 27.28
N GLU A 114 12.16 -9.36 27.26
CA GLU A 114 12.46 -10.13 28.48
C GLU A 114 13.25 -9.31 29.51
N GLY A 115 14.21 -8.52 29.03
CA GLY A 115 14.99 -7.59 29.85
C GLY A 115 14.20 -6.38 30.35
N LYS A 116 12.95 -6.20 29.93
CA LYS A 116 12.09 -5.02 30.23
C LYS A 116 12.77 -3.70 29.89
N THR A 117 13.54 -3.69 28.83
CA THR A 117 14.21 -2.50 28.32
C THR A 117 13.25 -1.75 27.41
N ALA A 118 12.92 -0.50 27.77
CA ALA A 118 12.13 0.36 26.91
C ALA A 118 12.92 0.74 25.65
N GLY A 119 12.23 1.01 24.56
CA GLY A 119 12.83 1.41 23.29
C GLY A 119 11.79 1.56 22.19
N VAL A 120 12.26 1.60 20.97
CA VAL A 120 11.39 1.68 19.80
C VAL A 120 11.81 0.69 18.73
N LEU A 121 10.84 0.22 17.97
CA LEU A 121 11.03 -0.54 16.74
C LEU A 121 10.61 0.34 15.56
N LEU A 122 11.53 0.56 14.64
CA LEU A 122 11.27 1.20 13.35
C LEU A 122 11.20 0.11 12.28
N LEU A 123 10.11 0.10 11.52
CA LEU A 123 9.98 -0.71 10.29
C LEU A 123 10.04 0.23 9.08
N LEU A 124 10.82 -0.12 8.10
CA LEU A 124 11.04 0.69 6.90
C LEU A 124 10.73 -0.12 5.65
N ASP A 125 10.18 0.54 4.64
CA ASP A 125 9.91 -0.03 3.33
C ASP A 125 10.28 0.98 2.24
N LEU A 126 10.96 0.51 1.20
CA LEU A 126 11.39 1.37 0.09
C LEU A 126 10.23 1.69 -0.86
N ASP A 127 9.93 2.95 -0.98
CA ASP A 127 8.87 3.41 -1.86
C ASP A 127 9.17 3.09 -3.32
N HIS A 128 8.24 2.39 -3.98
CA HIS A 128 8.34 2.05 -5.40
C HIS A 128 9.56 1.20 -5.82
N PHE A 129 10.18 0.45 -4.93
CA PHE A 129 11.38 -0.37 -5.20
C PHE A 129 11.19 -1.33 -6.38
N LYS A 130 10.02 -1.98 -6.49
CA LYS A 130 9.71 -2.85 -7.63
C LYS A 130 9.82 -2.13 -8.96
N ARG A 131 9.34 -0.87 -9.04
CA ARG A 131 9.43 -0.06 -10.28
C ARG A 131 10.89 0.22 -10.68
N VAL A 132 11.76 0.41 -9.71
CA VAL A 132 13.21 0.60 -9.99
C VAL A 132 13.79 -0.68 -10.58
N ASN A 133 13.49 -1.85 -9.98
CA ASN A 133 13.93 -3.14 -10.52
C ASN A 133 13.41 -3.38 -11.94
N ASP A 134 12.13 -3.08 -12.19
CA ASP A 134 11.48 -3.28 -13.50
C ASP A 134 12.08 -2.36 -14.59
N LEU A 135 12.50 -1.13 -14.24
CA LEU A 135 13.05 -0.14 -15.19
C LEU A 135 14.57 -0.22 -15.36
N HIS A 136 15.31 -0.51 -14.29
CA HIS A 136 16.77 -0.40 -14.26
C HIS A 136 17.48 -1.72 -13.96
N GLY A 137 16.71 -2.81 -13.76
CA GLY A 137 17.25 -4.14 -13.47
C GLY A 137 17.63 -4.35 -12.00
N HIS A 138 17.85 -5.62 -11.63
CA HIS A 138 18.13 -6.04 -10.26
C HIS A 138 19.45 -5.48 -9.69
N ALA A 139 20.46 -5.24 -10.53
CA ALA A 139 21.73 -4.65 -10.08
C ALA A 139 21.55 -3.23 -9.52
N ALA A 140 20.64 -2.44 -10.12
CA ALA A 140 20.27 -1.13 -9.61
C ALA A 140 19.52 -1.24 -8.27
N GLY A 141 18.60 -2.22 -8.14
CA GLY A 141 17.92 -2.52 -6.89
C GLY A 141 18.88 -2.95 -5.77
N ASP A 142 19.84 -3.82 -6.07
CA ASP A 142 20.86 -4.25 -5.09
C ASP A 142 21.69 -3.06 -4.59
N ARG A 143 22.01 -2.11 -5.46
CA ARG A 143 22.72 -0.88 -5.07
C ARG A 143 21.87 -0.02 -4.12
N LEU A 144 20.56 0.09 -4.37
CA LEU A 144 19.64 0.78 -3.46
C LEU A 144 19.57 0.11 -2.10
N LEU A 145 19.48 -1.22 -2.05
CA LEU A 145 19.46 -1.98 -0.79
C LEU A 145 20.72 -1.71 0.04
N LEU A 146 21.89 -1.66 -0.60
CA LEU A 146 23.15 -1.29 0.07
C LEU A 146 23.12 0.15 0.58
N THR A 147 22.56 1.08 -0.19
CA THR A 147 22.41 2.49 0.24
C THR A 147 21.53 2.62 1.47
N VAL A 148 20.44 1.82 1.55
CA VAL A 148 19.58 1.77 2.74
C VAL A 148 20.33 1.20 3.94
N ALA A 149 21.11 0.14 3.74
CA ALA A 149 21.96 -0.41 4.80
C ALA A 149 22.95 0.64 5.34
N GLU A 150 23.61 1.37 4.47
CA GLU A 150 24.49 2.49 4.83
C GLU A 150 23.73 3.60 5.60
N ALA A 151 22.50 3.94 5.17
CA ALA A 151 21.66 4.92 5.85
C ALA A 151 21.31 4.47 7.28
N LEU A 152 20.93 3.19 7.44
CA LEU A 152 20.62 2.63 8.74
C LEU A 152 21.83 2.60 9.67
N GLU A 153 22.98 2.10 9.20
CA GLU A 153 24.21 2.05 10.00
C GLU A 153 24.68 3.46 10.45
N LYS A 154 24.58 4.43 9.56
CA LYS A 154 25.03 5.81 9.85
C LYS A 154 24.13 6.54 10.84
N ASN A 155 22.84 6.22 10.88
CA ASN A 155 21.86 6.83 11.78
C ASN A 155 21.56 5.95 13.00
N ALA A 156 22.16 4.77 13.13
CA ALA A 156 21.94 3.86 14.24
C ALA A 156 22.54 4.42 15.54
N PRO A 157 21.74 4.63 16.60
CA PRO A 157 22.24 4.94 17.94
C PRO A 157 23.05 3.77 18.53
N GLU A 158 23.78 4.03 19.60
CA GLU A 158 24.54 3.01 20.31
C GLU A 158 23.60 1.89 20.84
N GLY A 159 23.93 0.65 20.56
CA GLY A 159 23.14 -0.52 20.94
C GLY A 159 21.96 -0.83 20.00
N ALA A 160 21.76 -0.06 18.93
CA ALA A 160 20.73 -0.37 17.95
C ALA A 160 21.05 -1.63 17.14
N CYS A 161 20.02 -2.40 16.78
CA CYS A 161 20.09 -3.52 15.86
C CYS A 161 19.38 -3.15 14.54
N SER A 162 20.17 -2.96 13.48
CA SER A 162 19.66 -2.73 12.12
C SER A 162 19.58 -4.04 11.37
N ALA A 163 18.45 -4.31 10.73
CA ALA A 163 18.19 -5.59 10.08
C ALA A 163 17.48 -5.40 8.72
N ARG A 164 17.68 -6.37 7.82
CA ARG A 164 16.83 -6.53 6.63
C ARG A 164 15.85 -7.67 6.86
N MET A 165 14.55 -7.34 6.72
CA MET A 165 13.46 -8.29 6.96
C MET A 165 13.22 -9.22 5.76
N GLY A 166 13.47 -8.71 4.55
CA GLY A 166 13.36 -9.40 3.28
C GLY A 166 12.91 -8.44 2.18
N GLY A 167 13.23 -8.73 0.92
CA GLY A 167 12.84 -7.83 -0.19
C GLY A 167 13.37 -6.41 -0.02
N ASP A 168 12.48 -5.46 0.07
CA ASP A 168 12.69 -4.02 0.29
C ASP A 168 12.37 -3.55 1.72
N GLU A 169 12.12 -4.50 2.63
CA GLU A 169 11.79 -4.23 4.03
C GLU A 169 13.03 -4.27 4.94
N PHE A 170 13.16 -3.27 5.79
CA PHE A 170 14.20 -3.13 6.80
C PHE A 170 13.60 -2.83 8.16
N ALA A 171 14.39 -3.03 9.21
CA ALA A 171 14.00 -2.68 10.56
C ALA A 171 15.19 -2.15 11.36
N MET A 172 14.91 -1.31 12.34
CA MET A 172 15.88 -0.86 13.35
C MET A 172 15.25 -0.94 14.72
N LEU A 173 15.86 -1.72 15.60
CA LEU A 173 15.51 -1.83 17.00
C LEU A 173 16.45 -0.91 17.80
N VAL A 174 15.90 0.04 18.53
CA VAL A 174 16.69 1.03 19.29
C VAL A 174 16.31 0.98 20.76
N PRO A 175 17.23 0.56 21.65
CA PRO A 175 16.99 0.53 23.07
C PRO A 175 17.11 1.93 23.71
N ALA A 176 16.37 2.16 24.78
CA ALA A 176 16.51 3.29 25.70
C ALA A 176 16.50 4.68 25.01
N ILE A 177 15.62 4.85 24.02
CA ILE A 177 15.50 6.10 23.25
C ILE A 177 14.17 6.79 23.54
N ASP A 178 14.17 8.11 23.55
CA ASP A 178 12.95 8.93 23.62
C ASP A 178 12.37 9.18 22.21
N ASP A 179 11.12 9.65 22.18
CA ASP A 179 10.38 9.87 20.92
C ASP A 179 11.09 10.88 20.00
N SER A 180 11.63 11.97 20.57
CA SER A 180 12.30 13.02 19.78
C SER A 180 13.53 12.47 19.04
N LYS A 181 14.33 11.66 19.72
CA LYS A 181 15.50 11.02 19.13
C LYS A 181 15.12 9.94 18.13
N ALA A 182 14.04 9.18 18.38
CA ALA A 182 13.53 8.21 17.42
C ALA A 182 13.10 8.90 16.12
N GLU A 183 12.45 10.05 16.21
CA GLU A 183 12.12 10.88 15.05
C GLU A 183 13.37 11.45 14.35
N GLU A 184 14.40 11.86 15.12
CA GLU A 184 15.68 12.30 14.53
C GLU A 184 16.32 11.18 13.72
N VAL A 185 16.31 9.95 14.23
CA VAL A 185 16.79 8.76 13.51
C VAL A 185 16.00 8.57 12.20
N ALA A 186 14.66 8.59 12.27
CA ALA A 186 13.80 8.43 11.10
C ALA A 186 14.06 9.52 10.04
N ARG A 187 14.12 10.80 10.47
CA ARG A 187 14.44 11.94 9.59
C ARG A 187 15.86 11.83 9.01
N GLY A 188 16.84 11.40 9.80
CA GLY A 188 18.21 11.21 9.35
C GLY A 188 18.30 10.15 8.24
N ILE A 189 17.59 9.04 8.38
CA ILE A 189 17.50 8.00 7.36
C ILE A 189 16.87 8.56 6.07
N GLN A 190 15.73 9.26 6.18
CA GLN A 190 15.06 9.86 5.02
C GLN A 190 15.93 10.92 4.31
N GLN A 191 16.62 11.78 5.08
CA GLN A 191 17.55 12.77 4.51
C GLN A 191 18.72 12.11 3.79
N PHE A 192 19.25 11.01 4.31
CA PHE A 192 20.30 10.26 3.65
C PHE A 192 19.82 9.68 2.31
N LEU A 193 18.62 9.11 2.28
CA LEU A 193 18.02 8.51 1.09
C LEU A 193 17.56 9.55 0.05
N ALA A 194 17.33 10.80 0.45
CA ALA A 194 17.01 11.89 -0.48
C ALA A 194 18.16 12.24 -1.43
N ALA A 195 19.40 11.86 -1.09
CA ALA A 195 20.55 12.04 -1.97
C ALA A 195 20.47 11.08 -3.17
N PRO A 196 20.76 11.55 -4.39
CA PRO A 196 20.73 10.70 -5.58
C PRO A 196 21.73 9.55 -5.51
N VAL A 197 21.29 8.34 -5.86
CA VAL A 197 22.12 7.15 -5.96
C VAL A 197 22.49 6.90 -7.42
N PHE A 198 23.78 6.76 -7.71
CA PHE A 198 24.25 6.45 -9.06
C PHE A 198 24.46 4.95 -9.21
N ALA A 199 23.70 4.31 -10.11
CA ALA A 199 23.83 2.90 -10.44
C ALA A 199 23.60 2.67 -11.95
N GLU A 200 24.39 1.78 -12.55
CA GLU A 200 24.30 1.38 -13.96
C GLU A 200 24.20 2.55 -14.96
N GLY A 201 24.87 3.67 -14.64
CA GLY A 201 24.85 4.88 -15.48
C GLY A 201 23.59 5.75 -15.36
N ALA A 202 22.64 5.38 -14.50
CA ALA A 202 21.44 6.14 -14.19
C ALA A 202 21.55 6.81 -12.80
N GLN A 203 20.92 7.98 -12.69
CA GLN A 203 20.70 8.65 -11.41
C GLN A 203 19.35 8.18 -10.86
N LEU A 204 19.38 7.45 -9.74
CA LEU A 204 18.20 6.92 -9.07
C LEU A 204 17.85 7.80 -7.87
N GLN A 205 16.57 7.99 -7.65
CA GLN A 205 16.04 8.61 -6.45
C GLN A 205 15.17 7.61 -5.71
N VAL A 206 15.43 7.43 -4.42
CA VAL A 206 14.69 6.49 -3.57
C VAL A 206 14.20 7.24 -2.34
N SER A 207 13.05 6.84 -1.83
CA SER A 207 12.54 7.25 -0.53
C SER A 207 12.09 6.03 0.27
N ALA A 208 11.89 6.23 1.56
CA ALA A 208 11.38 5.17 2.43
C ALA A 208 10.24 5.70 3.30
N SER A 209 9.23 4.87 3.47
CA SER A 209 8.21 5.04 4.49
C SER A 209 8.63 4.30 5.75
N ILE A 210 8.38 4.89 6.93
CA ILE A 210 8.86 4.37 8.21
C ILE A 210 7.70 4.30 9.21
N GLY A 211 7.46 3.13 9.79
CA GLY A 211 6.54 2.94 10.91
C GLY A 211 7.30 2.79 12.22
N ILE A 212 6.89 3.49 13.27
CA ILE A 212 7.56 3.53 14.56
C ILE A 212 6.59 3.04 15.64
N ALA A 213 7.01 2.04 16.44
CA ALA A 213 6.26 1.55 17.58
C ALA A 213 7.10 1.59 18.85
N ARG A 214 6.49 2.03 19.96
CA ARG A 214 7.11 1.96 21.29
C ARG A 214 7.06 0.55 21.82
N LEU A 215 8.14 0.13 22.46
CA LEU A 215 8.22 -1.13 23.17
C LEU A 215 7.90 -0.88 24.65
N GLU A 216 6.65 -1.18 25.00
CA GLU A 216 6.11 -1.03 26.33
C GLU A 216 6.22 -2.32 27.14
N SER A 217 6.12 -2.23 28.45
CA SER A 217 6.17 -3.40 29.33
C SER A 217 4.93 -4.29 29.09
N GLY A 218 5.17 -5.58 28.77
CA GLY A 218 4.09 -6.55 28.56
C GLY A 218 3.69 -6.77 27.09
N ILE A 219 4.35 -6.09 26.15
CA ILE A 219 4.19 -6.36 24.73
C ILE A 219 5.03 -7.58 24.33
N ASP A 220 4.56 -8.41 23.40
CA ASP A 220 5.33 -9.48 22.78
C ASP A 220 5.91 -9.04 21.42
N GLU A 221 6.79 -9.85 20.85
CA GLU A 221 7.48 -9.55 19.60
C GLU A 221 6.51 -9.43 18.41
N GLU A 222 5.46 -10.26 18.38
CA GLU A 222 4.45 -10.26 17.32
C GLU A 222 3.65 -8.95 17.35
N THR A 223 3.24 -8.51 18.53
CA THR A 223 2.52 -7.24 18.72
C THR A 223 3.41 -6.04 18.38
N ALA A 224 4.70 -6.06 18.76
CA ALA A 224 5.63 -4.97 18.42
C ALA A 224 5.80 -4.83 16.90
N LEU A 225 6.01 -5.94 16.20
CA LEU A 225 6.12 -5.96 14.73
C LEU A 225 4.80 -5.50 14.08
N ARG A 226 3.66 -6.00 14.52
CA ARG A 226 2.35 -5.62 14.03
C ARG A 226 2.07 -4.12 14.21
N ARG A 227 2.38 -3.56 15.40
CA ARG A 227 2.21 -2.12 15.67
C ARG A 227 3.09 -1.27 14.74
N SER A 228 4.32 -1.67 14.51
CA SER A 228 5.22 -0.98 13.58
C SER A 228 4.73 -1.05 12.13
N ASP A 229 4.13 -2.20 11.73
CA ASP A 229 3.57 -2.39 10.39
C ASP A 229 2.32 -1.52 10.17
N VAL A 230 1.43 -1.39 11.16
CA VAL A 230 0.28 -0.47 11.13
C VAL A 230 0.75 0.97 10.93
N ALA A 231 1.78 1.40 11.67
CA ALA A 231 2.35 2.73 11.52
C ALA A 231 3.02 2.93 10.14
N LEU A 232 3.74 1.92 9.65
CA LEU A 232 4.35 1.93 8.31
C LEU A 232 3.29 2.09 7.21
N TYR A 233 2.18 1.38 7.35
CA TYR A 233 1.05 1.50 6.45
C TYR A 233 0.46 2.93 6.47
N ALA A 234 0.32 3.55 7.65
CA ALA A 234 -0.13 4.94 7.77
C ALA A 234 0.84 5.93 7.08
N ALA A 235 2.15 5.74 7.23
CA ALA A 235 3.16 6.54 6.53
C ALA A 235 3.06 6.42 5.00
N LYS A 236 2.87 5.20 4.49
CA LYS A 236 2.65 4.96 3.05
C LYS A 236 1.40 5.66 2.51
N ARG A 237 0.33 5.70 3.30
CA ARG A 237 -0.91 6.38 2.93
C ARG A 237 -0.81 7.90 2.99
N GLY A 238 -0.09 8.44 3.94
CA GLY A 238 0.11 9.88 4.13
C GLY A 238 0.90 10.57 3.01
N GLY A 239 1.24 9.85 1.94
CA GLY A 239 1.96 10.40 0.78
C GLY A 239 3.33 9.76 0.56
N ARG A 240 3.70 8.74 1.33
CA ARG A 240 5.05 8.10 1.34
C ARG A 240 6.15 9.07 1.76
N ASN A 241 7.40 8.63 1.73
CA ASN A 241 8.56 9.43 2.16
C ASN A 241 8.31 10.14 3.51
N ALA A 242 7.69 9.46 4.43
CA ALA A 242 7.23 9.95 5.72
C ALA A 242 7.45 8.89 6.80
N PHE A 243 7.39 9.31 8.05
CA PHE A 243 7.28 8.38 9.17
C PHE A 243 5.95 8.60 9.90
N ALA A 244 5.46 7.55 10.55
CA ALA A 244 4.30 7.61 11.43
C ALA A 244 4.58 6.81 12.70
N TRP A 245 4.02 7.27 13.82
CA TRP A 245 3.97 6.53 15.05
C TRP A 245 2.77 5.61 15.08
N PHE A 246 2.93 4.46 15.71
CA PHE A 246 1.78 3.64 16.05
C PHE A 246 0.87 4.35 17.05
N ASP A 247 -0.41 4.34 16.73
CA ASP A 247 -1.51 4.77 17.57
C ASP A 247 -2.62 3.72 17.50
N GLU A 248 -3.34 3.49 18.60
CA GLU A 248 -4.47 2.55 18.61
C GLU A 248 -5.61 3.00 17.68
N GLU A 249 -5.77 4.31 17.47
CA GLU A 249 -6.74 4.86 16.53
C GLU A 249 -6.41 4.44 15.08
N LEU A 250 -5.14 4.49 14.69
CA LEU A 250 -4.67 4.01 13.38
C LEU A 250 -4.95 2.51 13.16
N GLU A 251 -4.81 1.71 14.20
CA GLU A 251 -5.11 0.28 14.13
C GLU A 251 -6.60 0.02 13.92
N LEU A 252 -7.45 0.75 14.62
CA LEU A 252 -8.90 0.68 14.45
C LEU A 252 -9.31 1.13 13.04
N GLU A 253 -8.80 2.27 12.57
CA GLU A 253 -9.04 2.75 11.20
C GLU A 253 -8.63 1.72 10.14
N LEU A 254 -7.47 1.09 10.31
CA LEU A 254 -7.01 0.05 9.38
C LEU A 254 -7.92 -1.17 9.41
N SER A 255 -8.32 -1.62 10.60
CA SER A 255 -9.23 -2.75 10.78
C SER A 255 -10.59 -2.50 10.13
N ASP A 256 -11.19 -1.34 10.40
CA ASP A 256 -12.49 -0.95 9.85
C ASP A 256 -12.43 -0.84 8.32
N ARG A 257 -11.33 -0.34 7.80
CA ARG A 257 -11.09 -0.26 6.37
C ARG A 257 -10.97 -1.63 5.70
N LEU A 258 -10.16 -2.53 6.25
CA LEU A 258 -10.01 -3.89 5.70
C LEU A 258 -11.34 -4.63 5.72
N LYS A 259 -12.14 -4.41 6.77
CA LYS A 259 -13.49 -4.93 6.86
C LYS A 259 -14.39 -4.35 5.76
N LEU A 260 -14.38 -3.03 5.58
CA LEU A 260 -15.14 -2.36 4.53
C LEU A 260 -14.76 -2.88 3.12
N GLU A 261 -13.47 -3.08 2.84
CA GLU A 261 -12.99 -3.64 1.57
C GLU A 261 -13.52 -5.05 1.31
N GLU A 262 -13.51 -5.91 2.32
CA GLU A 262 -14.07 -7.26 2.22
C GLU A 262 -15.60 -7.25 2.10
N ASP A 263 -16.27 -6.38 2.85
CA ASP A 263 -17.73 -6.22 2.79
C ASP A 263 -18.16 -5.73 1.39
N ILE A 264 -17.43 -4.77 0.78
CA ILE A 264 -17.65 -4.33 -0.61
C ILE A 264 -17.50 -5.50 -1.58
N ARG A 265 -16.43 -6.29 -1.46
CA ARG A 265 -16.19 -7.45 -2.34
C ARG A 265 -17.30 -8.48 -2.26
N GLN A 266 -17.79 -8.72 -1.05
CA GLN A 266 -18.93 -9.62 -0.82
C GLN A 266 -20.24 -9.02 -1.33
N GLY A 267 -20.49 -7.73 -1.08
CA GLY A 267 -21.68 -7.02 -1.53
C GLY A 267 -21.82 -7.00 -3.05
N ILE A 268 -20.72 -6.85 -3.79
CA ILE A 268 -20.73 -6.96 -5.27
C ILE A 268 -21.19 -8.36 -5.69
N ARG A 269 -20.66 -9.42 -5.07
CA ARG A 269 -21.02 -10.82 -5.39
C ARG A 269 -22.46 -11.14 -5.06
N LYS A 270 -23.02 -10.58 -3.99
CA LYS A 270 -24.40 -10.80 -3.53
C LYS A 270 -25.42 -9.88 -4.21
N GLY A 271 -24.97 -8.88 -5.01
CA GLY A 271 -25.85 -7.91 -5.65
C GLY A 271 -26.49 -6.92 -4.66
N GLU A 272 -25.75 -6.59 -3.59
CA GLU A 272 -26.21 -5.64 -2.56
C GLU A 272 -26.11 -4.18 -3.02
N PHE A 273 -25.34 -3.91 -4.09
CA PHE A 273 -25.24 -2.59 -4.71
C PHE A 273 -26.35 -2.41 -5.74
N VAL A 274 -27.13 -1.36 -5.58
CA VAL A 274 -28.31 -1.08 -6.39
C VAL A 274 -28.32 0.37 -6.87
N PRO A 275 -28.85 0.67 -8.08
CA PRO A 275 -29.03 2.04 -8.53
C PRO A 275 -30.26 2.69 -7.88
N TYR A 276 -30.09 3.92 -7.43
CA TYR A 276 -31.17 4.86 -7.15
C TYR A 276 -31.15 5.96 -8.20
N PHE A 277 -32.28 6.59 -8.46
CA PHE A 277 -32.48 7.47 -9.59
C PHE A 277 -32.90 8.85 -9.15
N GLN A 278 -32.14 9.87 -9.49
CA GLN A 278 -32.45 11.26 -9.22
C GLN A 278 -32.91 11.96 -10.48
N PRO A 279 -34.04 12.71 -10.48
CA PRO A 279 -34.56 13.33 -11.67
C PRO A 279 -33.68 14.47 -12.15
N LEU A 280 -33.50 14.55 -13.49
CA LEU A 280 -32.93 15.67 -14.25
C LEU A 280 -34.07 16.42 -14.89
N ILE A 281 -34.10 17.74 -14.69
CA ILE A 281 -35.21 18.64 -15.07
C ILE A 281 -34.75 19.64 -16.12
N ASP A 282 -35.50 19.81 -17.19
CA ASP A 282 -35.37 20.94 -18.08
C ASP A 282 -35.90 22.20 -17.39
N LEU A 283 -35.08 23.23 -17.26
CA LEU A 283 -35.44 24.44 -16.53
C LEU A 283 -36.53 25.29 -17.24
N ALA A 284 -36.61 25.25 -18.57
CA ALA A 284 -37.56 26.02 -19.33
C ALA A 284 -38.96 25.40 -19.30
N THR A 285 -39.04 24.06 -19.46
CA THR A 285 -40.33 23.35 -19.49
C THR A 285 -40.73 22.77 -18.14
N GLN A 286 -39.77 22.61 -17.23
CA GLN A 286 -39.92 21.92 -15.94
C GLN A 286 -40.31 20.42 -16.08
N ASP A 287 -40.11 19.84 -17.25
CA ASP A 287 -40.30 18.41 -17.49
C ASP A 287 -39.08 17.61 -17.08
N ILE A 288 -39.32 16.34 -16.71
CA ILE A 288 -38.22 15.37 -16.48
C ILE A 288 -37.63 14.99 -17.85
N VAL A 289 -36.32 15.19 -18.02
CA VAL A 289 -35.58 14.82 -19.24
C VAL A 289 -34.79 13.55 -19.07
N GLY A 290 -34.62 13.08 -17.84
CA GLY A 290 -33.88 11.86 -17.54
C GLY A 290 -33.72 11.63 -16.04
N PHE A 291 -32.91 10.65 -15.74
CA PHE A 291 -32.52 10.32 -14.37
C PHE A 291 -31.03 10.03 -14.31
N GLU A 292 -30.37 10.48 -13.26
CA GLU A 292 -29.02 10.05 -12.89
C GLU A 292 -29.10 8.83 -11.98
N ALA A 293 -28.34 7.78 -12.32
CA ALA A 293 -28.22 6.58 -11.50
C ALA A 293 -27.10 6.75 -10.47
N LEU A 294 -27.48 6.83 -9.23
CA LEU A 294 -26.60 6.96 -8.08
C LEU A 294 -26.49 5.62 -7.35
N ALA A 295 -25.28 5.13 -7.16
CA ALA A 295 -25.06 3.89 -6.44
C ALA A 295 -25.50 3.99 -4.99
N ARG A 296 -26.15 2.92 -4.50
CA ARG A 296 -26.52 2.74 -3.10
C ARG A 296 -26.11 1.33 -2.69
N TRP A 297 -25.63 1.19 -1.49
CA TRP A 297 -25.28 -0.10 -0.93
C TRP A 297 -26.23 -0.49 0.17
N ARG A 298 -26.90 -1.62 0.00
CA ARG A 298 -27.67 -2.27 1.06
C ARG A 298 -26.69 -3.05 1.93
N SER A 299 -26.18 -2.37 2.97
CA SER A 299 -25.18 -2.92 3.87
C SER A 299 -25.67 -4.17 4.60
N PRO A 300 -24.78 -5.07 5.05
CA PRO A 300 -25.13 -6.28 5.80
C PRO A 300 -25.95 -6.03 7.08
N ASP A 301 -25.85 -4.86 7.68
CA ASP A 301 -26.64 -4.44 8.83
C ASP A 301 -28.07 -3.97 8.47
N GLY A 302 -28.39 -3.95 7.17
CA GLY A 302 -29.69 -3.51 6.64
C GLY A 302 -29.80 -2.02 6.37
N SER A 303 -28.75 -1.23 6.64
CA SER A 303 -28.73 0.19 6.30
C SER A 303 -28.54 0.40 4.80
N MET A 304 -28.99 1.57 4.30
CA MET A 304 -28.76 2.01 2.93
C MET A 304 -27.69 3.08 2.94
N LEU A 305 -26.52 2.79 2.38
CA LEU A 305 -25.38 3.68 2.35
C LEU A 305 -25.28 4.40 0.99
N ASP A 306 -24.95 5.69 1.06
CA ASP A 306 -24.66 6.52 -0.11
C ASP A 306 -23.27 6.21 -0.70
N ALA A 307 -23.06 6.57 -1.96
CA ALA A 307 -21.83 6.33 -2.71
C ALA A 307 -20.58 6.88 -2.00
N GLU A 308 -20.68 8.03 -1.35
CA GLU A 308 -19.60 8.67 -0.59
C GLU A 308 -18.98 7.76 0.48
N ASN A 309 -19.76 6.81 1.01
CA ASN A 309 -19.30 5.90 2.07
C ASN A 309 -18.44 4.73 1.59
N PHE A 310 -18.43 4.40 0.28
CA PHE A 310 -17.75 3.20 -0.21
C PHE A 310 -17.01 3.37 -1.53
N ILE A 311 -17.31 4.39 -2.34
CA ILE A 311 -16.68 4.55 -3.67
C ILE A 311 -15.17 4.74 -3.55
N GLU A 312 -14.70 5.59 -2.65
CA GLU A 312 -13.25 5.80 -2.44
C GLU A 312 -12.54 4.50 -2.05
N ALA A 313 -13.16 3.66 -1.20
CA ALA A 313 -12.62 2.36 -0.84
C ALA A 313 -12.61 1.39 -2.04
N ALA A 314 -13.66 1.39 -2.86
CA ALA A 314 -13.75 0.60 -4.07
C ALA A 314 -12.71 1.02 -5.13
N GLU A 315 -12.43 2.31 -5.28
CA GLU A 315 -11.40 2.85 -6.17
C GLU A 315 -10.00 2.38 -5.78
N ARG A 316 -9.65 2.53 -4.51
CA ARG A 316 -8.33 2.12 -3.99
C ARG A 316 -8.05 0.64 -4.16
N THR A 317 -9.08 -0.20 -4.07
CA THR A 317 -8.98 -1.66 -4.15
C THR A 317 -9.18 -2.22 -5.55
N GLY A 318 -9.48 -1.35 -6.55
CA GLY A 318 -9.81 -1.78 -7.91
C GLY A 318 -11.19 -2.42 -8.04
N LEU A 319 -12.01 -2.40 -6.96
CA LEU A 319 -13.38 -2.94 -6.97
C LEU A 319 -14.38 -1.99 -7.63
N VAL A 320 -14.01 -0.75 -7.90
CA VAL A 320 -14.89 0.25 -8.53
C VAL A 320 -15.37 -0.20 -9.91
N ALA A 321 -14.52 -0.87 -10.71
CA ALA A 321 -14.90 -1.31 -12.05
C ALA A 321 -16.03 -2.37 -12.03
N PRO A 322 -15.91 -3.52 -11.34
CA PRO A 322 -17.01 -4.47 -11.27
C PRO A 322 -18.26 -3.92 -10.59
N LEU A 323 -18.12 -3.04 -9.59
CA LEU A 323 -19.23 -2.36 -8.93
C LEU A 323 -19.98 -1.46 -9.91
N SER A 324 -19.29 -0.55 -10.57
CA SER A 324 -19.84 0.42 -11.53
C SER A 324 -20.55 -0.31 -12.68
N LEU A 325 -19.91 -1.31 -13.30
CA LEU A 325 -20.54 -2.10 -14.38
C LEU A 325 -21.80 -2.83 -13.92
N SER A 326 -21.84 -3.31 -12.67
CA SER A 326 -23.05 -3.92 -12.09
C SER A 326 -24.18 -2.89 -11.95
N ILE A 327 -23.89 -1.71 -11.41
CA ILE A 327 -24.86 -0.61 -11.28
C ILE A 327 -25.37 -0.15 -12.65
N ILE A 328 -24.47 0.10 -13.60
CA ILE A 328 -24.82 0.51 -14.97
C ILE A 328 -25.74 -0.51 -15.63
N LYS A 329 -25.42 -1.81 -15.51
CA LYS A 329 -26.28 -2.89 -16.03
C LYS A 329 -27.66 -2.85 -15.43
N GLN A 330 -27.80 -2.74 -14.11
CA GLN A 330 -29.09 -2.68 -13.42
C GLN A 330 -29.87 -1.42 -13.83
N ALA A 331 -29.20 -0.26 -13.90
CA ALA A 331 -29.80 1.01 -14.31
C ALA A 331 -30.32 0.96 -15.77
N MET A 332 -29.57 0.33 -16.69
CA MET A 332 -30.01 0.13 -18.08
C MET A 332 -31.24 -0.78 -18.17
N ILE A 333 -31.27 -1.88 -17.39
CA ILE A 333 -32.43 -2.79 -17.33
C ILE A 333 -33.68 -2.04 -16.85
N GLU A 334 -33.54 -1.20 -15.84
CA GLU A 334 -34.64 -0.39 -15.33
C GLU A 334 -35.07 0.69 -16.34
N GLY A 335 -34.09 1.47 -16.85
CA GLY A 335 -34.32 2.59 -17.78
C GLY A 335 -34.86 2.18 -19.15
N ARG A 336 -34.65 0.91 -19.55
CA ARG A 336 -35.17 0.36 -20.81
C ARG A 336 -36.68 0.52 -20.93
N ASN A 337 -37.40 0.44 -19.82
CA ASN A 337 -38.85 0.48 -19.77
C ASN A 337 -39.41 1.91 -19.62
N TRP A 338 -38.55 2.92 -19.53
CA TRP A 338 -39.00 4.33 -19.44
C TRP A 338 -39.41 4.88 -20.80
N PRO A 339 -40.22 5.95 -20.84
CA PRO A 339 -40.51 6.71 -22.06
C PRO A 339 -39.24 7.00 -22.89
N ALA A 340 -39.35 6.90 -24.21
CA ALA A 340 -38.20 6.95 -25.11
C ALA A 340 -37.39 8.27 -25.07
N HIS A 341 -37.99 9.36 -24.63
CA HIS A 341 -37.32 10.64 -24.50
C HIS A 341 -36.45 10.78 -23.24
N LEU A 342 -36.66 9.91 -22.24
CA LEU A 342 -35.91 9.98 -20.97
C LEU A 342 -34.52 9.37 -21.12
N LYS A 343 -33.53 10.13 -20.66
CA LYS A 343 -32.13 9.75 -20.64
C LYS A 343 -31.78 9.03 -19.32
N LEU A 344 -30.71 8.28 -19.35
CA LEU A 344 -30.08 7.67 -18.18
C LEU A 344 -28.65 8.16 -18.10
N ALA A 345 -28.31 8.91 -17.06
CA ALA A 345 -26.96 9.34 -16.74
C ALA A 345 -26.31 8.37 -15.74
N VAL A 346 -25.03 8.05 -15.95
CA VAL A 346 -24.24 7.15 -15.10
C VAL A 346 -22.84 7.68 -14.90
N ASN A 347 -22.33 7.56 -13.68
CA ASN A 347 -21.00 8.01 -13.31
C ASN A 347 -19.93 6.93 -13.60
N ILE A 348 -18.78 7.37 -14.14
CA ILE A 348 -17.58 6.54 -14.33
C ILE A 348 -16.41 7.15 -13.55
N SER A 349 -15.79 6.37 -12.66
CA SER A 349 -14.60 6.80 -11.92
C SER A 349 -13.41 7.05 -12.85
N PRO A 350 -12.58 8.09 -12.60
CA PRO A 350 -11.35 8.37 -13.35
C PRO A 350 -10.44 7.15 -13.51
N ILE A 351 -10.31 6.33 -12.46
CA ILE A 351 -9.45 5.14 -12.46
C ILE A 351 -9.86 4.12 -13.53
N GLN A 352 -11.15 4.05 -13.88
CA GLN A 352 -11.65 3.11 -14.89
C GLN A 352 -11.15 3.44 -16.31
N PHE A 353 -10.79 4.70 -16.58
CA PHE A 353 -10.21 5.08 -17.88
C PHE A 353 -8.79 4.54 -18.10
N ARG A 354 -8.15 3.99 -17.06
CA ARG A 354 -6.88 3.25 -17.20
C ARG A 354 -7.06 1.88 -17.88
N ASP A 355 -8.28 1.38 -17.93
CA ASP A 355 -8.62 0.15 -18.64
C ASP A 355 -9.04 0.46 -20.08
N ALA A 356 -8.18 0.17 -21.04
CA ALA A 356 -8.45 0.38 -22.47
C ALA A 356 -9.69 -0.39 -22.97
N THR A 357 -10.16 -1.40 -22.22
CA THR A 357 -11.35 -2.20 -22.59
C THR A 357 -12.67 -1.61 -22.07
N LEU A 358 -12.65 -0.48 -21.34
CA LEU A 358 -13.85 0.14 -20.74
C LEU A 358 -14.96 0.37 -21.78
N ALA A 359 -14.62 0.93 -22.95
CA ALA A 359 -15.62 1.15 -24.01
C ALA A 359 -16.26 -0.18 -24.45
N GLU A 360 -15.45 -1.22 -24.67
CA GLU A 360 -15.95 -2.56 -25.04
C GLU A 360 -16.89 -3.15 -23.97
N GLN A 361 -16.55 -2.98 -22.69
CA GLN A 361 -17.38 -3.44 -21.58
C GLN A 361 -18.75 -2.75 -21.56
N ILE A 362 -18.80 -1.43 -21.77
CA ILE A 362 -20.06 -0.67 -21.85
C ILE A 362 -20.86 -1.09 -23.07
N LEU A 363 -20.22 -1.27 -24.22
CA LEU A 363 -20.89 -1.75 -25.44
C LEU A 363 -21.52 -3.14 -25.26
N LYS A 364 -20.83 -4.03 -24.55
CA LYS A 364 -21.39 -5.34 -24.17
C LYS A 364 -22.62 -5.21 -23.29
N LEU A 365 -22.61 -4.27 -22.33
CA LEU A 365 -23.77 -4.00 -21.48
C LEU A 365 -24.96 -3.45 -22.29
N LEU A 366 -24.74 -2.50 -23.20
CA LEU A 366 -25.77 -2.00 -24.09
C LEU A 366 -26.42 -3.11 -24.91
N ALA A 367 -25.58 -3.98 -25.52
CA ALA A 367 -26.05 -5.11 -26.29
C ALA A 367 -26.82 -6.14 -25.44
N ALA A 368 -26.31 -6.45 -24.24
CA ALA A 368 -26.92 -7.44 -23.36
C ALA A 368 -28.25 -6.97 -22.72
N THR A 369 -28.40 -5.65 -22.49
CA THR A 369 -29.60 -5.10 -21.88
C THR A 369 -30.64 -4.63 -22.89
N GLY A 370 -30.23 -4.40 -24.13
CA GLY A 370 -31.07 -3.80 -25.19
C GLY A 370 -31.39 -2.32 -24.91
N PHE A 371 -30.59 -1.65 -24.08
CA PHE A 371 -30.78 -0.23 -23.80
C PHE A 371 -30.27 0.62 -24.97
N PRO A 372 -31.04 1.62 -25.49
CA PRO A 372 -30.60 2.44 -26.61
C PRO A 372 -29.38 3.31 -26.23
N ALA A 373 -28.29 3.19 -26.98
CA ALA A 373 -27.06 3.95 -26.71
C ALA A 373 -27.30 5.48 -26.69
N SER A 374 -28.18 6.00 -27.56
CA SER A 374 -28.52 7.42 -27.64
C SER A 374 -29.21 8.00 -26.38
N ARG A 375 -29.69 7.12 -25.50
CA ARG A 375 -30.30 7.49 -24.22
C ARG A 375 -29.33 7.37 -23.04
N LEU A 376 -28.16 6.74 -23.24
CA LEU A 376 -27.12 6.65 -22.22
C LEU A 376 -26.25 7.91 -22.24
N GLU A 377 -26.06 8.50 -21.09
CA GLU A 377 -25.11 9.58 -20.84
C GLU A 377 -24.09 9.11 -19.80
N ILE A 378 -22.81 9.23 -20.12
CA ILE A 378 -21.72 8.88 -19.24
C ILE A 378 -21.16 10.16 -18.66
N GLU A 379 -21.10 10.25 -17.34
CA GLU A 379 -20.57 11.36 -16.58
C GLU A 379 -19.13 11.08 -16.20
N ILE A 380 -18.24 12.02 -16.55
CA ILE A 380 -16.80 11.96 -16.27
C ILE A 380 -16.42 13.22 -15.50
N THR A 381 -15.63 13.07 -14.43
CA THR A 381 -15.15 14.22 -13.67
C THR A 381 -13.94 14.87 -14.33
N GLU A 382 -13.62 16.12 -13.96
CA GLU A 382 -12.38 16.79 -14.40
C GLU A 382 -11.12 15.97 -14.10
N GLY A 383 -11.11 15.20 -13.01
CA GLY A 383 -10.00 14.30 -12.65
C GLY A 383 -9.69 13.24 -13.70
N SER A 384 -10.69 12.81 -14.47
CA SER A 384 -10.50 11.85 -15.57
C SER A 384 -9.60 12.40 -16.68
N LEU A 385 -9.49 13.72 -16.82
CA LEU A 385 -8.66 14.38 -17.84
C LEU A 385 -7.18 14.49 -17.46
N LEU A 386 -6.84 14.15 -16.21
CA LEU A 386 -5.47 14.09 -15.71
C LEU A 386 -4.82 12.72 -15.95
N GLU A 387 -5.60 11.70 -16.27
CA GLU A 387 -5.13 10.37 -16.64
C GLU A 387 -4.48 10.36 -18.04
N ASP A 388 -4.14 9.18 -18.56
CA ASP A 388 -3.60 9.06 -19.92
C ASP A 388 -4.57 9.63 -20.95
N ARG A 389 -4.28 10.84 -21.40
CA ARG A 389 -5.16 11.66 -22.22
C ARG A 389 -5.53 11.02 -23.55
N GLU A 390 -4.61 10.35 -24.21
CA GLU A 390 -4.86 9.72 -25.51
C GLU A 390 -5.80 8.54 -25.34
N GLN A 391 -5.63 7.77 -24.26
CA GLN A 391 -6.50 6.64 -23.94
C GLN A 391 -7.91 7.11 -23.58
N VAL A 392 -8.05 8.16 -22.76
CA VAL A 392 -9.36 8.75 -22.39
C VAL A 392 -10.10 9.20 -23.64
N LEU A 393 -9.46 9.94 -24.54
CA LEU A 393 -10.07 10.40 -25.80
C LEU A 393 -10.50 9.22 -26.67
N THR A 394 -9.67 8.19 -26.81
CA THR A 394 -9.99 6.99 -27.61
C THR A 394 -11.23 6.27 -27.06
N ILE A 395 -11.35 6.15 -25.74
CA ILE A 395 -12.52 5.55 -25.09
C ILE A 395 -13.78 6.39 -25.34
N ILE A 396 -13.70 7.72 -25.15
CA ILE A 396 -14.80 8.64 -25.36
C ILE A 396 -15.28 8.60 -26.82
N GLU A 397 -14.36 8.69 -27.78
CA GLU A 397 -14.70 8.63 -29.21
C GLU A 397 -15.37 7.29 -29.58
N SER A 398 -14.89 6.18 -29.04
CA SER A 398 -15.50 4.87 -29.26
C SER A 398 -16.94 4.81 -28.77
N LEU A 399 -17.25 5.39 -27.63
CA LEU A 399 -18.59 5.46 -27.06
C LEU A 399 -19.48 6.43 -27.85
N LYS A 400 -18.96 7.59 -28.25
CA LYS A 400 -19.68 8.58 -29.08
C LYS A 400 -20.07 8.01 -30.44
N ASN A 401 -19.22 7.21 -31.08
CA ASN A 401 -19.46 6.61 -32.39
C ASN A 401 -20.69 5.68 -32.41
N VAL A 402 -21.10 5.13 -31.25
CA VAL A 402 -22.34 4.33 -31.13
C VAL A 402 -23.53 5.15 -30.62
N GLY A 403 -23.35 6.45 -30.39
CA GLY A 403 -24.40 7.38 -29.97
C GLY A 403 -24.52 7.61 -28.47
N VAL A 404 -23.58 7.09 -27.64
CA VAL A 404 -23.53 7.40 -26.20
C VAL A 404 -23.16 8.88 -26.01
N ARG A 405 -23.82 9.55 -25.06
CA ARG A 405 -23.56 10.94 -24.71
C ARG A 405 -22.50 11.02 -23.60
N ILE A 406 -21.71 12.08 -23.62
CA ILE A 406 -20.65 12.33 -22.63
C ILE A 406 -20.91 13.66 -21.92
N SER A 407 -20.93 13.63 -20.61
CA SER A 407 -21.10 14.82 -19.76
C SER A 407 -19.86 15.00 -18.89
N LEU A 408 -19.39 16.24 -18.79
CA LEU A 408 -18.30 16.61 -17.86
C LEU A 408 -18.91 17.03 -16.54
N ASP A 409 -18.59 16.31 -15.48
CA ASP A 409 -19.10 16.51 -14.13
C ASP A 409 -18.12 17.25 -13.21
N ASP A 410 -18.60 17.79 -12.10
CA ASP A 410 -17.87 18.55 -11.07
C ASP A 410 -17.10 19.76 -11.64
N PHE A 411 -17.60 20.38 -12.72
CA PHE A 411 -16.87 21.44 -13.41
C PHE A 411 -16.68 22.67 -12.54
N GLY A 412 -15.41 23.11 -12.47
CA GLY A 412 -14.97 24.28 -11.70
C GLY A 412 -14.29 23.95 -10.37
N THR A 413 -14.24 22.69 -9.94
CA THR A 413 -13.57 22.26 -8.71
C THR A 413 -12.14 21.81 -8.95
N GLY A 414 -11.76 21.52 -10.20
CA GLY A 414 -10.50 20.90 -10.58
C GLY A 414 -9.56 21.78 -11.39
N TYR A 415 -8.65 21.13 -12.11
CA TYR A 415 -7.55 21.75 -12.86
C TYR A 415 -7.72 21.66 -14.39
N ALA A 416 -8.91 21.35 -14.90
CA ALA A 416 -9.11 21.27 -16.35
C ALA A 416 -8.93 22.65 -17.00
N SER A 417 -8.02 22.74 -17.96
CA SER A 417 -7.87 23.96 -18.74
C SER A 417 -8.99 24.06 -19.80
N LEU A 418 -9.42 25.28 -20.13
CA LEU A 418 -10.37 25.52 -21.20
C LEU A 418 -9.95 24.87 -22.54
N ALA A 419 -8.64 24.79 -22.78
CA ALA A 419 -8.10 24.11 -23.97
C ALA A 419 -8.33 22.60 -23.95
N GLN A 420 -8.44 21.98 -22.78
CA GLN A 420 -8.77 20.57 -22.63
C GLN A 420 -10.25 20.34 -22.87
N VAL A 421 -11.11 21.13 -22.24
CA VAL A 421 -12.57 21.05 -22.40
C VAL A 421 -12.97 21.22 -23.87
N ASN A 422 -12.40 22.20 -24.57
CA ASN A 422 -12.69 22.47 -25.99
C ASN A 422 -12.32 21.33 -26.96
N ARG A 423 -11.48 20.38 -26.54
CA ARG A 423 -11.07 19.21 -27.37
C ARG A 423 -11.92 17.98 -27.15
N LEU A 424 -12.73 17.98 -26.08
CA LEU A 424 -13.58 16.85 -25.78
C LEU A 424 -14.90 16.97 -26.53
N PRO A 425 -15.40 15.90 -27.13
CA PRO A 425 -16.70 15.91 -27.78
C PRO A 425 -17.83 15.78 -26.75
N LEU A 426 -17.99 16.80 -25.90
CA LEU A 426 -18.95 16.83 -24.81
C LEU A 426 -20.38 17.12 -25.32
N ASP A 427 -21.36 16.49 -24.70
CA ASP A 427 -22.78 16.77 -24.91
C ASP A 427 -23.38 17.63 -23.79
N ARG A 428 -22.64 17.80 -22.66
CA ARG A 428 -23.07 18.56 -21.49
C ARG A 428 -21.90 18.90 -20.57
N ILE A 429 -22.04 19.99 -19.82
CA ILE A 429 -21.20 20.33 -18.67
C ILE A 429 -22.11 20.52 -17.46
N LYS A 430 -21.77 19.85 -16.32
CA LYS A 430 -22.49 19.94 -15.05
C LYS A 430 -21.69 20.82 -14.09
N ILE A 431 -22.34 21.82 -13.52
CA ILE A 431 -21.75 22.71 -12.51
C ILE A 431 -21.91 22.05 -11.15
N ASP A 432 -20.80 21.90 -10.43
CA ASP A 432 -20.78 21.25 -9.11
C ASP A 432 -21.65 21.98 -8.07
N LYS A 433 -22.23 21.20 -7.18
CA LYS A 433 -23.12 21.64 -6.09
C LYS A 433 -22.53 22.74 -5.20
N SER A 434 -21.19 22.76 -5.00
CA SER A 434 -20.52 23.75 -4.13
C SER A 434 -20.70 25.20 -4.61
N PHE A 435 -20.78 25.41 -5.93
CA PHE A 435 -21.07 26.70 -6.50
C PHE A 435 -22.57 27.04 -6.43
N ILE A 436 -23.43 26.06 -6.68
CA ILE A 436 -24.87 26.23 -6.78
C ILE A 436 -25.51 26.56 -5.43
N THR A 437 -25.11 25.86 -4.35
CA THR A 437 -25.65 26.08 -3.00
C THR A 437 -25.37 27.48 -2.46
N THR A 438 -24.32 28.13 -2.95
CA THR A 438 -23.90 29.47 -2.50
C THR A 438 -24.24 30.60 -3.47
N ILE A 439 -24.77 30.30 -4.66
CA ILE A 439 -25.02 31.26 -5.76
C ILE A 439 -25.87 32.48 -5.36
N VAL A 440 -26.84 32.29 -4.47
CA VAL A 440 -27.73 33.39 -4.00
C VAL A 440 -27.07 34.23 -2.90
N LYS A 441 -26.10 33.66 -2.18
CA LYS A 441 -25.45 34.29 -1.02
C LYS A 441 -24.15 35.02 -1.38
N SER A 442 -23.51 34.63 -2.49
CA SER A 442 -22.18 35.11 -2.91
C SER A 442 -22.23 35.67 -4.32
N GLN A 443 -22.03 36.98 -4.45
CA GLN A 443 -21.92 37.64 -5.74
C GLN A 443 -20.80 37.05 -6.61
N ARG A 444 -19.64 36.75 -5.99
CA ARG A 444 -18.51 36.14 -6.67
C ARG A 444 -18.86 34.78 -7.26
N THR A 445 -19.58 33.96 -6.50
CA THR A 445 -20.01 32.63 -6.96
C THR A 445 -21.03 32.77 -8.11
N ALA A 446 -21.95 33.72 -8.01
CA ALA A 446 -22.91 34.03 -9.09
C ALA A 446 -22.20 34.44 -10.39
N GLU A 447 -21.15 35.25 -10.32
CA GLU A 447 -20.33 35.65 -11.46
C GLU A 447 -19.58 34.46 -12.07
N ILE A 448 -19.06 33.55 -11.24
CA ILE A 448 -18.41 32.32 -11.71
C ILE A 448 -19.40 31.43 -12.46
N VAL A 449 -20.57 31.15 -11.87
CA VAL A 449 -21.60 30.32 -12.51
C VAL A 449 -22.09 30.97 -13.84
N ASN A 450 -22.28 32.27 -13.86
CA ASN A 450 -22.66 33.00 -15.09
C ASN A 450 -21.56 32.89 -16.15
N THR A 451 -20.29 32.92 -15.76
CA THR A 451 -19.15 32.75 -16.67
C THR A 451 -19.13 31.35 -17.26
N ILE A 452 -19.36 30.31 -16.43
CA ILE A 452 -19.45 28.92 -16.88
C ILE A 452 -20.63 28.72 -17.84
N ALA A 453 -21.79 29.29 -17.53
CA ALA A 453 -22.95 29.24 -18.40
C ALA A 453 -22.67 29.91 -19.76
N SER A 454 -22.02 31.08 -19.76
CA SER A 454 -21.58 31.78 -20.97
C SER A 454 -20.55 30.99 -21.78
N LEU A 455 -19.66 30.25 -21.10
CA LEU A 455 -18.70 29.34 -21.75
C LEU A 455 -19.44 28.21 -22.49
N GLY A 456 -20.42 27.56 -21.82
CA GLY A 456 -21.25 26.54 -22.44
C GLY A 456 -21.93 27.04 -23.72
N HIS A 457 -22.48 28.26 -23.67
CA HIS A 457 -23.08 28.93 -24.83
C HIS A 457 -22.06 29.12 -25.96
N THR A 458 -20.83 29.51 -25.62
CA THR A 458 -19.76 29.74 -26.61
C THR A 458 -19.30 28.44 -27.27
N LEU A 459 -19.30 27.35 -26.52
CA LEU A 459 -18.91 26.03 -26.99
C LEU A 459 -20.07 25.24 -27.63
N ASP A 460 -21.27 25.76 -27.63
CA ASP A 460 -22.51 25.08 -28.03
C ASP A 460 -22.76 23.78 -27.23
N VAL A 461 -22.41 23.81 -25.93
CA VAL A 461 -22.59 22.70 -25.00
C VAL A 461 -23.58 23.10 -23.91
N PRO A 462 -24.70 22.38 -23.74
CA PRO A 462 -25.69 22.65 -22.69
C PRO A 462 -25.05 22.57 -21.29
N ILE A 463 -25.49 23.49 -20.41
CA ILE A 463 -25.05 23.53 -19.03
C ILE A 463 -26.16 23.02 -18.13
N SER A 464 -25.82 22.07 -17.23
CA SER A 464 -26.70 21.66 -16.14
C SER A 464 -26.11 22.07 -14.79
N ALA A 465 -26.96 22.17 -13.78
CA ALA A 465 -26.58 22.58 -12.43
C ALA A 465 -27.00 21.53 -11.40
N GLU A 466 -26.09 21.21 -10.47
CA GLU A 466 -26.37 20.29 -9.37
C GLU A 466 -26.67 21.00 -8.05
N GLY A 467 -27.31 20.27 -7.11
CA GLY A 467 -27.54 20.79 -5.77
C GLY A 467 -28.57 21.94 -5.70
N VAL A 468 -29.55 21.97 -6.60
CA VAL A 468 -30.64 22.98 -6.57
C VAL A 468 -31.60 22.63 -5.43
N GLU A 469 -31.60 23.46 -4.37
CA GLU A 469 -32.40 23.23 -3.16
C GLU A 469 -33.54 24.21 -2.98
N SER A 470 -33.59 25.32 -3.74
CA SER A 470 -34.60 26.35 -3.59
C SER A 470 -35.03 26.99 -4.93
N GLU A 471 -36.25 27.54 -4.95
CA GLU A 471 -36.77 28.28 -6.08
C GLU A 471 -35.92 29.53 -6.43
N GLN A 472 -35.25 30.11 -5.43
CA GLN A 472 -34.39 31.26 -5.66
C GLN A 472 -33.13 30.85 -6.47
N ILE A 473 -32.56 29.68 -6.16
CA ILE A 473 -31.44 29.10 -6.90
C ILE A 473 -31.90 28.77 -8.32
N ARG A 474 -33.03 28.07 -8.48
CA ARG A 474 -33.60 27.74 -9.78
C ARG A 474 -33.78 28.97 -10.69
N ALA A 475 -34.42 30.03 -10.16
CA ALA A 475 -34.63 31.26 -10.89
C ALA A 475 -33.35 32.02 -11.27
N ALA A 476 -32.29 31.88 -10.47
CA ALA A 476 -30.97 32.43 -10.81
C ALA A 476 -30.33 31.64 -11.97
N LEU A 477 -30.39 30.30 -11.96
CA LEU A 477 -29.85 29.43 -13.01
C LEU A 477 -30.55 29.65 -14.36
N GLU A 478 -31.87 29.80 -14.34
CA GLU A 478 -32.64 30.19 -15.55
C GLU A 478 -32.14 31.50 -16.16
N ARG A 479 -31.92 32.51 -15.32
CA ARG A 479 -31.41 33.85 -15.79
C ARG A 479 -30.00 33.74 -16.36
N PHE A 480 -29.18 32.83 -15.87
CA PHE A 480 -27.81 32.58 -16.37
C PHE A 480 -27.80 31.72 -17.63
N GLY A 481 -28.95 31.16 -18.05
CA GLY A 481 -29.07 30.37 -19.27
C GLY A 481 -28.68 28.92 -19.09
N CYS A 482 -28.70 28.39 -17.86
CA CYS A 482 -28.59 26.94 -17.64
C CYS A 482 -29.81 26.24 -18.22
N SER A 483 -29.61 25.10 -18.90
CA SER A 483 -30.67 24.36 -19.59
C SER A 483 -31.36 23.33 -18.73
N GLU A 484 -30.60 22.64 -17.88
CA GLU A 484 -31.10 21.57 -17.05
C GLU A 484 -30.62 21.72 -15.60
N ALA A 485 -31.31 21.09 -14.67
CA ALA A 485 -30.95 21.13 -13.25
C ALA A 485 -31.33 19.86 -12.51
N GLN A 486 -30.62 19.63 -11.42
CA GLN A 486 -30.82 18.53 -10.49
C GLN A 486 -30.66 19.02 -9.05
N GLY A 487 -31.42 18.45 -8.12
CA GLY A 487 -31.32 18.80 -6.71
C GLY A 487 -32.57 18.46 -5.91
N TRP A 488 -32.50 18.69 -4.61
CA TRP A 488 -33.58 18.33 -3.69
C TRP A 488 -34.87 19.08 -3.89
N LEU A 489 -34.80 20.23 -4.55
CA LEU A 489 -35.99 20.97 -4.97
C LEU A 489 -36.89 20.13 -5.89
N PHE A 490 -36.27 19.32 -6.76
CA PHE A 490 -36.96 18.51 -7.78
C PHE A 490 -37.18 17.07 -7.34
N GLY A 491 -36.41 16.59 -6.37
CA GLY A 491 -36.50 15.25 -5.80
C GLY A 491 -35.17 14.69 -5.34
N ARG A 492 -35.24 13.79 -4.38
CA ARG A 492 -34.10 12.97 -3.96
C ARG A 492 -33.99 11.74 -4.84
N ALA A 493 -32.85 11.09 -4.81
CA ALA A 493 -32.69 9.79 -5.46
C ALA A 493 -33.66 8.76 -4.87
N VAL A 494 -34.39 8.05 -5.73
CA VAL A 494 -35.40 7.06 -5.37
C VAL A 494 -35.15 5.73 -6.05
N SER A 495 -35.73 4.64 -5.53
CA SER A 495 -35.60 3.30 -6.12
C SER A 495 -36.25 3.22 -7.51
N GLY A 496 -35.85 2.24 -8.34
CA GLY A 496 -36.48 1.99 -9.64
C GLY A 496 -37.99 1.73 -9.56
N ASP A 497 -38.44 1.06 -8.49
CA ASP A 497 -39.89 0.86 -8.25
C ASP A 497 -40.63 2.18 -8.09
N ALA A 498 -40.04 3.12 -7.36
CA ALA A 498 -40.63 4.46 -7.17
C ALA A 498 -40.67 5.24 -8.49
N VAL A 499 -39.60 5.15 -9.31
CA VAL A 499 -39.58 5.77 -10.64
C VAL A 499 -40.69 5.20 -11.53
N ARG A 500 -40.86 3.87 -11.59
CA ARG A 500 -41.92 3.22 -12.36
C ARG A 500 -43.31 3.66 -11.93
N THR A 501 -43.53 3.74 -10.62
CA THR A 501 -44.80 4.20 -10.07
C THR A 501 -45.08 5.65 -10.46
N PHE A 502 -44.08 6.52 -10.31
CA PHE A 502 -44.17 7.92 -10.69
C PHE A 502 -44.50 8.11 -12.19
N LEU A 503 -43.77 7.43 -13.08
CA LEU A 503 -43.99 7.55 -14.53
C LEU A 503 -45.40 7.08 -14.94
N ARG A 504 -45.89 5.98 -14.37
CA ARG A 504 -47.28 5.51 -14.61
C ARG A 504 -48.33 6.52 -14.16
N MET A 505 -48.16 7.12 -12.97
CA MET A 505 -49.07 8.12 -12.45
C MET A 505 -49.07 9.38 -13.33
N SER A 506 -47.88 9.81 -13.79
CA SER A 506 -47.73 10.93 -14.70
C SER A 506 -48.42 10.69 -16.04
N GLU A 507 -48.33 9.48 -16.62
CA GLU A 507 -49.03 9.11 -17.85
C GLU A 507 -50.56 9.08 -17.68
N ALA A 508 -51.03 8.66 -16.48
CA ALA A 508 -52.45 8.66 -16.15
C ALA A 508 -53.03 10.02 -15.78
N GLY A 509 -52.21 11.07 -15.73
CA GLY A 509 -52.62 12.41 -15.32
C GLY A 509 -52.93 12.56 -13.83
N ILE A 510 -52.55 11.58 -13.01
CA ILE A 510 -52.74 11.55 -11.56
C ILE A 510 -51.48 12.13 -10.92
N GLY A 511 -51.59 13.31 -10.30
CA GLY A 511 -50.48 13.88 -9.53
C GLY A 511 -50.27 13.09 -8.25
N PRO A 512 -49.00 12.91 -7.76
CA PRO A 512 -48.74 12.27 -6.48
C PRO A 512 -49.36 13.04 -5.32
N GLU A 513 -49.96 12.33 -4.35
CA GLU A 513 -50.46 12.91 -3.12
C GLU A 513 -49.32 13.52 -2.28
N GLU A 514 -49.54 14.72 -1.71
CA GLU A 514 -48.62 15.34 -0.78
C GLU A 514 -48.51 14.45 0.49
N GLY A 515 -47.34 13.87 0.76
CA GLY A 515 -47.07 13.19 2.04
C GLY A 515 -46.32 11.89 2.01
N GLN A 516 -46.00 11.28 0.89
CA GLN A 516 -45.15 10.10 0.87
C GLN A 516 -43.67 10.51 0.91
N ALA A 517 -42.99 10.24 2.00
CA ALA A 517 -41.55 10.46 2.18
C ALA A 517 -40.77 9.77 1.04
N GLY A 518 -40.14 10.55 0.17
CA GLY A 518 -39.38 10.06 -1.00
C GLY A 518 -40.04 10.30 -2.36
N ALA A 519 -41.20 10.93 -2.44
CA ALA A 519 -41.88 11.23 -3.71
C ALA A 519 -41.18 12.36 -4.47
N ILE A 520 -41.07 12.21 -5.78
CA ILE A 520 -40.76 13.31 -6.72
C ILE A 520 -41.86 14.35 -6.58
N PRO A 521 -41.55 15.68 -6.38
CA PRO A 521 -42.56 16.68 -6.03
C PRO A 521 -43.67 16.82 -7.09
N SER A 522 -44.91 16.98 -6.63
CA SER A 522 -46.13 17.13 -7.45
C SER A 522 -46.18 18.39 -8.34
N LYS A 523 -45.22 19.31 -8.20
CA LYS A 523 -45.18 20.56 -8.97
C LYS A 523 -44.64 20.41 -10.40
N LEU A 524 -44.13 19.23 -10.78
CA LEU A 524 -43.71 18.93 -12.15
C LEU A 524 -44.94 18.57 -13.02
N ARG A 525 -45.93 19.48 -13.08
CA ARG A 525 -47.11 19.32 -13.95
C ARG A 525 -46.81 19.94 -15.31
N ARG A 526 -47.17 19.20 -16.37
CA ARG A 526 -47.30 19.79 -17.70
C ARG A 526 -48.20 21.00 -17.61
N SER A 527 -47.68 22.18 -17.95
CA SER A 527 -48.55 23.26 -18.44
C SER A 527 -49.19 22.79 -19.75
N LYS A 528 -50.51 22.75 -19.79
CA LYS A 528 -51.26 22.47 -21.02
C LYS A 528 -50.98 23.54 -22.07
#